data_fce9e25f500ab7b80cb00be0934fc03b
#
_entry.id   fce9e25f500ab7b80cb00be0934fc03b
#
_cell.length_a   1.000
_cell.length_b   1.000
_cell.length_c   1.000
_cell.angle_alpha   90.00
_cell.angle_beta   90.00
_cell.angle_gamma   90.00
#
_symmetry.space_group_name_H-M   'P 1'
#
loop_
_entity.id
_entity.type
_entity.pdbx_description
1 polymer ?
#
loop_
_entity_poly.entity_id
_entity_poly.type
_entity_poly.pdbx_seq_one_letter_code
_entity_poly.pdbx_strand_id
1 'polypeptide(L)'
;MFRELVRKNKQLSTEECISVLKSETRGVLSVLGDNDYPYGMPMNHWYNEEDGAIYFHCGTMNGHRLDALKKHNKVSFCVYDKGYRNEGEWALNVKSVIVFGRMEIVDDMETIIDIATKLSHKFTRDEEYIRKEIEQHSHRTLLLKLVPEHMCGKLVNEA
;
A
#
# COMPACT_ATOMS: atom_id res chain seq x y z
N MET A 1 12.79 13.45 -11.92
CA MET A 1 11.58 13.35 -12.79
C MET A 1 11.23 11.87 -12.92
N PHE A 2 9.96 11.49 -12.69
CA PHE A 2 9.50 10.12 -12.87
C PHE A 2 9.29 9.82 -14.37
N ARG A 3 9.54 8.56 -14.75
CA ARG A 3 9.39 8.14 -16.15
C ARG A 3 7.91 7.96 -16.50
N GLU A 4 7.48 8.51 -17.63
CA GLU A 4 6.16 8.26 -18.17
C GLU A 4 6.00 6.83 -18.70
N LEU A 5 4.75 6.33 -18.69
CA LEU A 5 4.44 5.04 -19.30
C LEU A 5 4.60 5.12 -20.83
N VAL A 6 5.31 4.14 -21.39
CA VAL A 6 5.53 4.04 -22.83
C VAL A 6 4.21 3.73 -23.55
N ARG A 7 3.39 2.83 -22.99
CA ARG A 7 2.08 2.44 -23.56
C ARG A 7 0.97 3.31 -22.98
N LYS A 8 0.86 4.57 -23.45
CA LYS A 8 -0.14 5.54 -22.96
C LYS A 8 -1.59 5.07 -23.09
N ASN A 9 -1.90 4.27 -24.12
CA ASN A 9 -3.23 3.69 -24.34
C ASN A 9 -3.64 2.63 -23.29
N LYS A 10 -2.71 2.18 -22.45
CA LYS A 10 -2.95 1.25 -21.34
C LYS A 10 -2.91 1.94 -19.99
N GLN A 11 -2.66 3.23 -19.95
CA GLN A 11 -2.56 4.00 -18.72
C GLN A 11 -3.94 4.15 -18.08
N LEU A 12 -4.00 3.90 -16.77
CA LEU A 12 -5.17 4.17 -15.94
C LEU A 12 -5.24 5.65 -15.58
N SER A 13 -6.45 6.16 -15.40
CA SER A 13 -6.65 7.48 -14.79
C SER A 13 -6.27 7.47 -13.31
N THR A 14 -6.12 8.65 -12.71
CA THR A 14 -5.85 8.77 -11.27
C THR A 14 -6.97 8.14 -10.45
N GLU A 15 -8.22 8.35 -10.84
CA GLU A 15 -9.41 7.80 -10.18
C GLU A 15 -9.43 6.27 -10.24
N GLU A 16 -9.06 5.68 -11.38
CA GLU A 16 -8.94 4.23 -11.51
C GLU A 16 -7.83 3.67 -10.62
N CYS A 17 -6.68 4.35 -10.53
CA CYS A 17 -5.60 3.97 -9.62
C CYS A 17 -6.04 4.00 -8.16
N ILE A 18 -6.73 5.06 -7.74
CA ILE A 18 -7.28 5.20 -6.39
C ILE A 18 -8.31 4.10 -6.11
N SER A 19 -9.16 3.77 -7.10
CA SER A 19 -10.14 2.69 -6.98
C SER A 19 -9.46 1.35 -6.69
N VAL A 20 -8.36 1.02 -7.36
CA VAL A 20 -7.57 -0.20 -7.09
C VAL A 20 -6.98 -0.17 -5.68
N LEU A 21 -6.38 0.96 -5.25
CA LEU A 21 -5.83 1.11 -3.90
C LEU A 21 -6.90 0.93 -2.81
N LYS A 22 -8.14 1.34 -3.07
CA LYS A 22 -9.27 1.21 -2.13
C LYS A 22 -9.84 -0.20 -2.09
N SER A 23 -9.99 -0.84 -3.25
CA SER A 23 -10.62 -2.17 -3.35
C SER A 23 -9.71 -3.30 -2.89
N GLU A 24 -8.41 -3.20 -3.18
CA GLU A 24 -7.46 -4.24 -2.83
C GLU A 24 -6.95 -4.10 -1.40
N THR A 25 -6.78 -5.22 -0.72
CA THR A 25 -6.38 -5.27 0.70
C THR A 25 -4.87 -5.37 0.89
N ARG A 26 -4.15 -5.82 -0.13
CA ARG A 26 -2.73 -6.16 -0.01
C ARG A 26 -1.94 -5.76 -1.25
N GLY A 27 -0.72 -5.31 -1.05
CA GLY A 27 0.24 -5.04 -2.10
C GLY A 27 1.65 -5.37 -1.65
N VAL A 28 2.63 -5.06 -2.48
CA VAL A 28 4.05 -5.27 -2.18
C VAL A 28 4.72 -3.91 -1.97
N LEU A 29 5.18 -3.68 -0.74
CA LEU A 29 6.02 -2.54 -0.39
C LEU A 29 7.48 -2.90 -0.65
N SER A 30 8.18 -2.09 -1.43
CA SER A 30 9.61 -2.24 -1.72
C SER A 30 10.40 -1.09 -1.13
N VAL A 31 11.44 -1.43 -0.38
CA VAL A 31 12.39 -0.50 0.25
C VAL A 31 13.81 -0.80 -0.23
N LEU A 32 14.74 0.12 -0.03
CA LEU A 32 16.15 -0.14 -0.24
C LEU A 32 16.72 -0.86 0.99
N GLY A 33 16.93 -2.17 0.85
CA GLY A 33 17.41 -3.03 1.91
C GLY A 33 18.93 -3.04 2.06
N ASP A 34 19.42 -4.00 2.83
CA ASP A 34 20.86 -4.16 3.05
C ASP A 34 21.59 -4.51 1.74
N ASN A 35 22.82 -4.04 1.63
CA ASN A 35 23.67 -4.17 0.45
C ASN A 35 23.04 -3.64 -0.84
N ASP A 36 22.19 -2.61 -0.72
CA ASP A 36 21.49 -1.95 -1.82
C ASP A 36 20.50 -2.88 -2.58
N TYR A 37 20.15 -4.03 -2.01
CA TYR A 37 19.11 -4.87 -2.60
C TYR A 37 17.72 -4.27 -2.42
N PRO A 38 16.88 -4.22 -3.48
CA PRO A 38 15.47 -3.96 -3.32
C PRO A 38 14.83 -5.04 -2.43
N TYR A 39 14.21 -4.62 -1.34
CA TYR A 39 13.55 -5.53 -0.41
C TYR A 39 12.03 -5.33 -0.50
N GLY A 40 11.35 -6.30 -1.11
CA GLY A 40 9.89 -6.29 -1.31
C GLY A 40 9.20 -7.20 -0.31
N MET A 41 8.11 -6.69 0.31
CA MET A 41 7.32 -7.46 1.27
C MET A 41 5.82 -7.23 1.07
N PRO A 42 4.97 -8.27 1.20
CA PRO A 42 3.52 -8.09 1.15
C PRO A 42 3.04 -7.33 2.40
N MET A 43 2.20 -6.34 2.19
CA MET A 43 1.65 -5.49 3.25
C MET A 43 0.16 -5.24 3.02
N ASN A 44 -0.63 -5.35 4.08
CA ASN A 44 -1.98 -4.80 4.10
C ASN A 44 -1.89 -3.28 4.16
N HIS A 45 -2.79 -2.60 3.46
CA HIS A 45 -2.77 -1.14 3.35
C HIS A 45 -4.16 -0.52 3.42
N TRP A 46 -4.19 0.75 3.75
CA TRP A 46 -5.38 1.59 3.65
C TRP A 46 -5.03 2.92 2.99
N TYR A 47 -5.78 3.29 1.94
CA TYR A 47 -5.64 4.58 1.26
C TYR A 47 -6.55 5.60 1.93
N ASN A 48 -6.00 6.72 2.38
CA ASN A 48 -6.74 7.81 2.98
C ASN A 48 -7.06 8.87 1.91
N GLU A 49 -8.34 9.04 1.62
CA GLU A 49 -8.79 10.03 0.63
C GLU A 49 -8.64 11.48 1.10
N GLU A 50 -8.55 11.72 2.41
CA GLU A 50 -8.43 13.07 2.98
C GLU A 50 -7.04 13.67 2.76
N ASP A 51 -5.98 12.86 2.89
CA ASP A 51 -4.60 13.32 2.74
C ASP A 51 -3.86 12.70 1.54
N GLY A 52 -4.49 11.76 0.84
CA GLY A 52 -3.93 11.07 -0.31
C GLY A 52 -2.79 10.10 0.03
N ALA A 53 -2.56 9.83 1.32
CA ALA A 53 -1.49 8.92 1.75
C ALA A 53 -1.96 7.46 1.84
N ILE A 54 -1.00 6.55 1.83
CA ILE A 54 -1.23 5.12 2.03
C ILE A 54 -0.62 4.72 3.37
N TYR A 55 -1.44 4.08 4.21
CA TYR A 55 -1.05 3.68 5.55
C TYR A 55 -0.89 2.18 5.67
N PHE A 56 0.11 1.78 6.44
CA PHE A 56 0.41 0.41 6.81
C PHE A 56 0.63 0.36 8.32
N HIS A 57 0.27 -0.74 8.96
CA HIS A 57 0.68 -0.97 10.34
C HIS A 57 1.86 -1.93 10.42
N CYS A 58 2.71 -1.76 11.41
CA CYS A 58 3.80 -2.67 11.71
C CYS A 58 4.10 -2.70 13.22
N GLY A 59 4.83 -3.73 13.65
CA GLY A 59 5.29 -3.81 15.03
C GLY A 59 6.42 -2.83 15.34
N THR A 60 6.56 -2.49 16.61
CA THR A 60 7.62 -1.60 17.13
C THR A 60 9.01 -2.25 17.18
N MET A 61 9.07 -3.58 17.06
CA MET A 61 10.36 -4.28 17.06
C MET A 61 11.22 -3.88 15.87
N ASN A 62 12.48 -3.56 16.14
CA ASN A 62 13.45 -3.31 15.09
C ASN A 62 13.57 -4.54 14.17
N GLY A 63 13.64 -4.29 12.87
CA GLY A 63 13.79 -5.32 11.85
C GLY A 63 14.18 -4.69 10.53
N HIS A 64 14.58 -5.51 9.58
CA HIS A 64 15.14 -5.09 8.29
C HIS A 64 14.35 -3.94 7.64
N ARG A 65 13.01 -4.00 7.63
CA ARG A 65 12.16 -2.96 7.06
C ARG A 65 12.34 -1.60 7.74
N LEU A 66 12.25 -1.55 9.09
CA LEU A 66 12.37 -0.29 9.83
C LEU A 66 13.78 0.29 9.74
N ASP A 67 14.80 -0.57 9.80
CA ASP A 67 16.19 -0.15 9.67
C ASP A 67 16.48 0.41 8.27
N ALA A 68 15.96 -0.24 7.23
CA ALA A 68 16.03 0.24 5.86
C ALA A 68 15.37 1.62 5.69
N LEU A 69 14.14 1.79 6.22
CA LEU A 69 13.39 3.04 6.12
C LEU A 69 14.05 4.20 6.89
N LYS A 70 14.69 3.94 8.03
CA LYS A 70 15.47 4.94 8.77
C LYS A 70 16.70 5.43 8.00
N LYS A 71 17.31 4.55 7.21
CA LYS A 71 18.46 4.88 6.35
C LYS A 71 18.05 5.57 5.06
N HIS A 72 16.93 5.11 4.46
CA HIS A 72 16.46 5.57 3.15
C HIS A 72 14.95 5.45 3.04
N ASN A 73 14.25 6.57 3.01
CA ASN A 73 12.79 6.60 3.10
C ASN A 73 12.04 6.62 1.75
N LYS A 74 12.74 6.61 0.62
CA LYS A 74 12.10 6.49 -0.69
C LYS A 74 11.69 5.04 -0.91
N VAL A 75 10.43 4.84 -1.30
CA VAL A 75 9.84 3.52 -1.46
C VAL A 75 9.01 3.44 -2.74
N SER A 76 8.70 2.22 -3.14
CA SER A 76 7.62 1.97 -4.08
C SER A 76 6.63 0.96 -3.50
N PHE A 77 5.35 1.14 -3.84
CA PHE A 77 4.28 0.25 -3.43
C PHE A 77 3.49 -0.20 -4.66
N CYS A 78 3.39 -1.51 -4.87
CA CYS A 78 2.72 -2.10 -6.02
C CYS A 78 1.47 -2.86 -5.55
N VAL A 79 0.32 -2.50 -6.15
CA VAL A 79 -0.96 -3.17 -5.95
C VAL A 79 -1.52 -3.58 -7.30
N TYR A 80 -2.17 -4.72 -7.38
CA TYR A 80 -2.90 -5.15 -8.57
C TYR A 80 -4.21 -5.85 -8.18
N ASP A 81 -5.20 -5.74 -9.05
CA ASP A 81 -6.51 -6.34 -8.83
C ASP A 81 -6.54 -7.82 -9.21
N LYS A 82 -7.68 -8.47 -9.01
CA LYS A 82 -7.90 -9.88 -9.39
C LYS A 82 -8.02 -10.08 -10.90
N GLY A 83 -8.20 -8.98 -11.64
CA GLY A 83 -8.39 -9.02 -13.07
C GLY A 83 -9.74 -9.60 -13.50
N TYR A 84 -9.94 -9.61 -14.83
CA TYR A 84 -11.10 -10.20 -15.48
C TYR A 84 -10.71 -10.82 -16.83
N ARG A 85 -11.51 -11.78 -17.30
CA ARG A 85 -11.39 -12.35 -18.65
C ARG A 85 -12.58 -11.95 -19.50
N ASN A 86 -12.33 -11.66 -20.77
CA ASN A 86 -13.41 -11.56 -21.73
C ASN A 86 -13.93 -12.98 -22.08
N GLU A 87 -15.19 -13.06 -22.48
CA GLU A 87 -15.77 -14.32 -22.91
C GLU A 87 -14.98 -14.92 -24.10
N GLY A 88 -14.64 -16.19 -23.98
CA GLY A 88 -13.85 -16.91 -24.99
C GLY A 88 -12.34 -16.64 -24.98
N GLU A 89 -11.84 -15.74 -24.14
CA GLU A 89 -10.41 -15.44 -24.00
C GLU A 89 -9.80 -16.12 -22.77
N TRP A 90 -8.59 -16.64 -22.90
CA TRP A 90 -7.84 -17.16 -21.76
C TRP A 90 -7.06 -16.07 -21.00
N ALA A 91 -6.73 -14.98 -21.70
CA ALA A 91 -5.91 -13.91 -21.18
C ALA A 91 -6.59 -13.13 -20.05
N LEU A 92 -5.89 -12.90 -18.98
CA LEU A 92 -6.36 -12.08 -17.87
C LEU A 92 -6.04 -10.61 -18.14
N ASN A 93 -7.01 -9.74 -17.91
CA ASN A 93 -6.85 -8.29 -17.91
C ASN A 93 -6.68 -7.83 -16.46
N VAL A 94 -5.51 -7.30 -16.09
CA VAL A 94 -5.16 -6.92 -14.73
C VAL A 94 -4.87 -5.43 -14.65
N LYS A 95 -5.50 -4.73 -13.73
CA LYS A 95 -5.12 -3.37 -13.38
C LYS A 95 -4.02 -3.42 -12.31
N SER A 96 -2.90 -2.76 -12.57
CA SER A 96 -1.81 -2.61 -11.61
C SER A 96 -1.49 -1.15 -11.37
N VAL A 97 -1.17 -0.81 -10.12
CA VAL A 97 -0.81 0.54 -9.68
C VAL A 97 0.52 0.49 -8.96
N ILE A 98 1.42 1.40 -9.32
CA ILE A 98 2.69 1.59 -8.62
C ILE A 98 2.71 3.02 -8.08
N VAL A 99 2.94 3.14 -6.79
CA VAL A 99 3.09 4.41 -6.09
C VAL A 99 4.53 4.56 -5.64
N PHE A 100 5.17 5.64 -6.06
CA PHE A 100 6.47 6.07 -5.56
C PHE A 100 6.28 7.20 -4.57
N GLY A 101 7.04 7.20 -3.49
CA GLY A 101 6.95 8.26 -2.50
C GLY A 101 7.93 8.09 -1.36
N ARG A 102 7.65 8.83 -0.29
CA ARG A 102 8.46 8.81 0.93
C ARG A 102 7.67 8.21 2.06
N MET A 103 8.33 7.35 2.81
CA MET A 103 7.76 6.75 4.00
C MET A 103 8.08 7.59 5.23
N GLU A 104 7.06 7.86 6.01
CA GLU A 104 7.13 8.46 7.34
C GLU A 104 6.75 7.41 8.38
N ILE A 105 7.47 7.37 9.50
CA ILE A 105 7.13 6.50 10.63
C ILE A 105 6.32 7.35 11.60
N VAL A 106 5.10 6.91 11.92
CA VAL A 106 4.16 7.59 12.81
C VAL A 106 4.05 6.78 14.10
N ASP A 107 4.36 7.41 15.23
CA ASP A 107 4.34 6.82 16.58
C ASP A 107 3.32 7.50 17.53
N ASP A 108 2.54 8.43 17.01
CA ASP A 108 1.46 9.09 17.76
C ASP A 108 0.29 8.12 18.00
N MET A 109 -0.03 7.90 19.28
CA MET A 109 -1.00 6.88 19.68
C MET A 109 -2.42 7.18 19.20
N GLU A 110 -2.84 8.43 19.17
CA GLU A 110 -4.18 8.81 18.70
C GLU A 110 -4.33 8.49 17.22
N THR A 111 -3.33 8.87 16.42
CA THR A 111 -3.26 8.58 14.99
C THR A 111 -3.19 7.06 14.72
N ILE A 112 -2.41 6.32 15.52
CA ILE A 112 -2.31 4.86 15.40
C ILE A 112 -3.68 4.21 15.59
N ILE A 113 -4.41 4.58 16.63
CA ILE A 113 -5.74 4.02 16.94
C ILE A 113 -6.73 4.33 15.82
N ASP A 114 -6.80 5.59 15.38
CA ASP A 114 -7.72 6.01 14.32
C ASP A 114 -7.46 5.26 13.00
N ILE A 115 -6.22 5.27 12.54
CA ILE A 115 -5.85 4.64 11.27
C ILE A 115 -5.95 3.11 11.35
N ALA A 116 -5.53 2.49 12.46
CA ALA A 116 -5.67 1.03 12.63
C ALA A 116 -7.14 0.60 12.61
N THR A 117 -8.04 1.39 13.19
CA THR A 117 -9.49 1.15 13.12
C THR A 117 -9.99 1.21 11.68
N LYS A 118 -9.66 2.26 10.94
CA LYS A 118 -10.04 2.44 9.53
C LYS A 118 -9.48 1.33 8.63
N LEU A 119 -8.22 0.94 8.84
CA LEU A 119 -7.60 -0.16 8.13
C LEU A 119 -8.32 -1.50 8.41
N SER A 120 -8.67 -1.73 9.68
CA SER A 120 -9.38 -2.96 10.09
C SER A 120 -10.74 -3.11 9.41
N HIS A 121 -11.43 -2.01 9.12
CA HIS A 121 -12.71 -2.02 8.40
C HIS A 121 -12.62 -2.56 6.96
N LYS A 122 -11.44 -2.68 6.37
CA LYS A 122 -11.25 -3.41 5.10
C LYS A 122 -11.44 -4.92 5.25
N PHE A 123 -11.33 -5.45 6.47
CA PHE A 123 -11.32 -6.88 6.74
C PHE A 123 -12.53 -7.38 7.51
N THR A 124 -13.07 -6.55 8.41
CA THR A 124 -14.20 -6.92 9.27
C THR A 124 -15.10 -5.74 9.60
N ARG A 125 -16.37 -6.02 9.95
CA ARG A 125 -17.33 -5.06 10.47
C ARG A 125 -17.61 -5.27 11.96
N ASP A 126 -16.89 -6.18 12.62
CA ASP A 126 -17.03 -6.47 14.04
C ASP A 126 -16.28 -5.43 14.87
N GLU A 127 -17.01 -4.40 15.30
CA GLU A 127 -16.45 -3.29 16.08
C GLU A 127 -15.90 -3.73 17.43
N GLU A 128 -16.49 -4.74 18.06
CA GLU A 128 -15.99 -5.25 19.34
C GLU A 128 -14.66 -5.98 19.16
N TYR A 129 -14.54 -6.78 18.11
CA TYR A 129 -13.29 -7.43 17.76
C TYR A 129 -12.20 -6.39 17.45
N ILE A 130 -12.49 -5.39 16.62
CA ILE A 130 -11.53 -4.32 16.29
C ILE A 130 -11.06 -3.60 17.55
N ARG A 131 -12.00 -3.21 18.43
CA ARG A 131 -11.67 -2.52 19.69
C ARG A 131 -10.73 -3.36 20.57
N LYS A 132 -11.02 -4.65 20.75
CA LYS A 132 -10.19 -5.56 21.53
C LYS A 132 -8.78 -5.71 20.96
N GLU A 133 -8.66 -5.88 19.63
CA GLU A 133 -7.35 -5.98 18.96
C GLU A 133 -6.53 -4.70 19.14
N ILE A 134 -7.15 -3.54 19.01
CA ILE A 134 -6.49 -2.25 19.19
C ILE A 134 -6.05 -2.05 20.65
N GLU A 135 -6.91 -2.33 21.63
CA GLU A 135 -6.58 -2.26 23.05
C GLU A 135 -5.37 -3.14 23.42
N GLN A 136 -5.31 -4.36 22.85
CA GLN A 136 -4.26 -5.31 23.14
C GLN A 136 -2.93 -4.99 22.43
N HIS A 137 -2.97 -4.39 21.26
CA HIS A 137 -1.79 -4.33 20.37
C HIS A 137 -1.31 -2.93 20.02
N SER A 138 -2.10 -1.85 20.24
CA SER A 138 -1.73 -0.49 19.82
C SER A 138 -0.39 -0.03 20.41
N HIS A 139 -0.10 -0.39 21.66
CA HIS A 139 1.15 -0.04 22.35
C HIS A 139 2.42 -0.67 21.72
N ARG A 140 2.24 -1.66 20.84
CA ARG A 140 3.31 -2.35 20.09
C ARG A 140 3.20 -2.10 18.59
N THR A 141 2.42 -1.11 18.18
CA THR A 141 2.14 -0.80 16.79
C THR A 141 2.71 0.56 16.41
N LEU A 142 3.33 0.62 15.25
CA LEU A 142 3.68 1.83 14.52
C LEU A 142 2.87 1.88 13.24
N LEU A 143 2.67 3.09 12.71
CA LEU A 143 2.18 3.25 11.36
C LEU A 143 3.34 3.65 10.44
N LEU A 144 3.25 3.17 9.23
CA LEU A 144 4.04 3.63 8.11
C LEU A 144 3.11 4.43 7.20
N LYS A 145 3.41 5.71 6.99
CA LYS A 145 2.67 6.62 6.12
C LYS A 145 3.47 6.84 4.84
N LEU A 146 3.01 6.28 3.73
CA LEU A 146 3.56 6.56 2.42
C LEU A 146 2.91 7.84 1.86
N VAL A 147 3.70 8.88 1.73
CA VAL A 147 3.33 10.14 1.08
C VAL A 147 3.69 10.04 -0.41
N PRO A 148 2.69 9.94 -1.32
CA PRO A 148 2.96 9.76 -2.74
C PRO A 148 3.65 10.98 -3.38
N GLU A 149 4.68 10.74 -4.18
CA GLU A 149 5.31 11.72 -5.07
C GLU A 149 4.90 11.47 -6.53
N HIS A 150 4.59 10.21 -6.86
CA HIS A 150 4.14 9.81 -8.18
C HIS A 150 3.32 8.52 -8.11
N MET A 151 2.24 8.47 -8.85
CA MET A 151 1.40 7.29 -9.00
C MET A 151 1.18 7.02 -10.48
N CYS A 152 1.38 5.78 -10.91
CA CYS A 152 1.07 5.33 -12.25
C CYS A 152 0.37 3.98 -12.23
N GLY A 153 -0.61 3.82 -13.10
CA GLY A 153 -1.34 2.58 -13.25
C GLY A 153 -1.48 2.18 -14.71
N LYS A 154 -1.61 0.90 -14.95
CA LYS A 154 -1.83 0.35 -16.28
C LYS A 154 -2.77 -0.85 -16.26
N LEU A 155 -3.52 -1.01 -17.36
CA LEU A 155 -4.24 -2.23 -17.69
C LEU A 155 -3.30 -3.15 -18.49
N VAL A 156 -3.00 -4.32 -17.96
CA VAL A 156 -2.18 -5.34 -18.60
C VAL A 156 -3.08 -6.47 -19.09
N ASN A 157 -2.93 -6.85 -20.33
CA ASN A 157 -3.48 -8.10 -20.85
C ASN A 157 -2.34 -9.13 -20.88
N GLU A 158 -2.56 -10.29 -20.27
CA GLU A 158 -1.54 -11.33 -20.07
C GLU A 158 -1.45 -12.32 -21.25
N ALA A 159 -1.97 -11.95 -22.43
CA ALA A 159 -1.82 -12.75 -23.65
C ALA A 159 -0.43 -12.59 -24.27
#